data_2d103e6e3a42f0c1d35fbc20a3d8c9f7
#
_entry.id   2d103e6e3a42f0c1d35fbc20a3d8c9f7
#
_cell.length_a   1.000
_cell.length_b   1.000
_cell.length_c   1.000
_cell.angle_alpha   90.00
_cell.angle_beta   90.00
_cell.angle_gamma   90.00
#
_symmetry.space_group_name_H-M   'P 1'
#
loop_
_entity.id
_entity.type
_entity.pdbx_description
1 polymer ?
#
loop_
_entity_poly.entity_id
_entity_poly.type
_entity_poly.pdbx_seq_one_letter_code
_entity_poly.pdbx_strand_id
1 'polypeptide(L)'
;MKRSDKHGKNRTGAYIAGAVILIVTASGGYFYYRHYQETQAVEAGEKTVEQFVQALNKGDYNKAAGMASKKAANKSALSEKEILEKYQNIYGAADVKGLEISNLKVDKKDDSTYSFSYKAKMNTSLGELKDLSYKGTLDRNDGKTTINWQPNLVFPEMEGNDKVSLTTQEATRGNILDRNGEPLATTGKLKQLGVVPSKLGDGDEKTANIKAIASAFDLTEDAINQAISQSWVQPDYFVPLKIIDGATPELPAGATIQEVDGRYYPLGEAAAQLIGYVGDITAEDIDKNPELSSNGKIGRSGLEMAFDKDLRGTTGGKLSITDTDGVEKKVLIEHEVQNGKDIKLTIDAKAQKTAFDSLGGKAGSTVATTPKTGDLLALASSPSYDPNKMTNGISQEDYKAYEENPEQPFISRFATGYAPGSTFKMITAA
;
A
#
# COMPACT_ATOMS: atom_id res chain seq x y z
N MET A 1 37.91 -24.10 104.59
CA MET A 1 37.11 -25.22 104.11
C MET A 1 36.08 -24.72 103.12
N LYS A 2 36.03 -25.35 101.94
CA LYS A 2 35.00 -25.25 100.84
C LYS A 2 35.10 -24.04 99.90
N ARG A 3 35.52 -24.27 98.73
CA ARG A 3 35.05 -24.74 97.46
C ARG A 3 34.44 -23.64 96.58
N SER A 4 35.24 -23.34 95.63
CA SER A 4 34.89 -22.59 94.43
C SER A 4 33.94 -23.38 93.52
N ASP A 5 33.00 -22.69 92.92
CA ASP A 5 32.38 -23.17 91.69
C ASP A 5 32.56 -22.14 90.57
N LYS A 6 33.25 -22.59 89.57
CA LYS A 6 33.47 -21.89 88.31
C LYS A 6 32.20 -22.03 87.42
N HIS A 7 31.60 -20.95 87.09
CA HIS A 7 30.68 -20.91 85.97
C HIS A 7 31.46 -20.55 84.68
N GLY A 8 31.74 -21.56 83.88
CA GLY A 8 32.19 -21.38 82.54
C GLY A 8 31.01 -20.96 81.69
N LYS A 9 30.95 -19.70 81.26
CA LYS A 9 30.01 -19.18 80.31
C LYS A 9 30.38 -19.72 78.90
N ASN A 10 29.47 -20.54 78.32
CA ASN A 10 29.50 -21.03 76.93
C ASN A 10 29.51 -19.87 75.91
N ARG A 11 30.70 -19.39 75.59
CA ARG A 11 30.92 -18.38 74.53
C ARG A 11 30.76 -19.00 73.11
N THR A 12 30.82 -20.30 72.94
CA THR A 12 30.74 -21.01 71.71
C THR A 12 29.34 -20.96 71.09
N GLY A 13 28.25 -21.02 71.88
CA GLY A 13 26.86 -20.92 71.37
C GLY A 13 26.49 -19.58 70.77
N ALA A 14 27.10 -18.46 71.30
CA ALA A 14 26.83 -17.12 70.74
C ALA A 14 27.48 -16.86 69.38
N TYR A 15 28.65 -17.49 69.13
CA TYR A 15 29.32 -17.39 67.80
C TYR A 15 28.62 -18.20 66.75
N ILE A 16 28.06 -19.35 67.07
CA ILE A 16 27.29 -20.21 66.12
C ILE A 16 25.96 -19.53 65.80
N ALA A 17 25.23 -18.96 66.72
CA ALA A 17 24.00 -18.24 66.48
C ALA A 17 24.23 -16.95 65.62
N GLY A 18 25.29 -16.20 65.90
CA GLY A 18 25.68 -15.03 65.12
C GLY A 18 26.09 -15.37 63.68
N ALA A 19 26.82 -16.50 63.47
CA ALA A 19 27.19 -16.97 62.14
C ALA A 19 25.98 -17.46 61.34
N VAL A 20 25.03 -18.15 61.96
CA VAL A 20 23.77 -18.57 61.30
C VAL A 20 22.89 -17.36 60.90
N ILE A 21 22.76 -16.35 61.76
CA ILE A 21 22.01 -15.11 61.44
C ILE A 21 22.67 -14.36 60.29
N LEU A 22 24.01 -14.23 60.25
CA LEU A 22 24.75 -13.60 59.17
C LEU A 22 24.61 -14.36 57.81
N ILE A 23 24.61 -15.69 57.86
CA ILE A 23 24.42 -16.52 56.67
C ILE A 23 22.97 -16.39 56.14
N VAL A 24 21.97 -16.36 57.01
CA VAL A 24 20.56 -16.21 56.64
C VAL A 24 20.27 -14.79 56.09
N THR A 25 20.85 -13.76 56.67
CA THR A 25 20.69 -12.38 56.16
C THR A 25 21.49 -12.14 54.88
N ALA A 26 22.69 -12.71 54.75
CA ALA A 26 23.47 -12.64 53.52
C ALA A 26 22.83 -13.45 52.38
N SER A 27 22.31 -14.63 52.67
CA SER A 27 21.58 -15.44 51.66
C SER A 27 20.25 -14.79 51.27
N GLY A 28 19.47 -14.26 52.21
CA GLY A 28 18.23 -13.53 51.95
C GLY A 28 18.48 -12.26 51.13
N GLY A 29 19.52 -11.50 51.44
CA GLY A 29 19.93 -10.32 50.67
C GLY A 29 20.41 -10.68 49.25
N TYR A 30 21.16 -11.79 49.13
CA TYR A 30 21.62 -12.30 47.84
C TYR A 30 20.44 -12.76 46.97
N PHE A 31 19.48 -13.50 47.54
CA PHE A 31 18.26 -13.93 46.80
C PHE A 31 17.41 -12.73 46.38
N TYR A 32 17.22 -11.74 47.23
CA TYR A 32 16.51 -10.51 46.90
C TYR A 32 17.22 -9.71 45.80
N TYR A 33 18.54 -9.52 45.92
CA TYR A 33 19.34 -8.84 44.91
C TYR A 33 19.30 -9.57 43.54
N ARG A 34 19.41 -10.89 43.55
CA ARG A 34 19.33 -11.71 42.36
C ARG A 34 17.95 -11.62 41.69
N HIS A 35 16.88 -11.70 42.46
CA HIS A 35 15.51 -11.54 41.98
C HIS A 35 15.30 -10.12 41.41
N TYR A 36 15.77 -9.10 42.04
CA TYR A 36 15.72 -7.73 41.54
C TYR A 36 16.46 -7.56 40.23
N GLN A 37 17.66 -8.09 40.09
CA GLN A 37 18.45 -8.07 38.84
C GLN A 37 17.75 -8.82 37.73
N GLU A 38 17.10 -9.94 38.01
CA GLU A 38 16.34 -10.75 37.08
C GLU A 38 15.10 -10.00 36.58
N THR A 39 14.35 -9.35 37.45
CA THR A 39 13.20 -8.50 37.05
C THR A 39 13.64 -7.37 36.14
N GLN A 40 14.70 -6.65 36.48
CA GLN A 40 15.25 -5.59 35.63
C GLN A 40 15.73 -6.11 34.25
N ALA A 41 16.23 -7.35 34.21
CA ALA A 41 16.67 -7.96 32.96
C ALA A 41 15.49 -8.37 32.07
N VAL A 42 14.40 -8.88 32.65
CA VAL A 42 13.16 -9.21 31.93
C VAL A 42 12.53 -7.92 31.36
N GLU A 43 12.36 -6.88 32.19
CA GLU A 43 11.84 -5.57 31.72
C GLU A 43 12.67 -4.96 30.58
N ALA A 44 14.02 -5.05 30.68
CA ALA A 44 14.90 -4.62 29.60
C ALA A 44 14.73 -5.46 28.33
N GLY A 45 14.45 -6.75 28.48
CA GLY A 45 14.14 -7.65 27.38
C GLY A 45 12.82 -7.27 26.68
N GLU A 46 11.75 -7.08 27.45
CA GLU A 46 10.45 -6.65 26.92
C GLU A 46 10.58 -5.33 26.14
N LYS A 47 11.21 -4.34 26.74
CA LYS A 47 11.47 -3.05 26.10
C LYS A 47 12.28 -3.19 24.79
N THR A 48 13.25 -4.12 24.75
CA THR A 48 14.04 -4.36 23.53
C THR A 48 13.18 -4.96 22.42
N VAL A 49 12.33 -5.95 22.73
CA VAL A 49 11.39 -6.54 21.75
C VAL A 49 10.38 -5.52 21.27
N GLU A 50 9.78 -4.73 22.15
CA GLU A 50 8.85 -3.65 21.79
C GLU A 50 9.50 -2.61 20.86
N GLN A 51 10.72 -2.18 21.16
CA GLN A 51 11.45 -1.24 20.30
C GLN A 51 11.78 -1.83 18.93
N PHE A 52 12.12 -3.11 18.87
CA PHE A 52 12.37 -3.81 17.63
C PHE A 52 11.10 -3.86 16.76
N VAL A 53 10.00 -4.30 17.31
CA VAL A 53 8.70 -4.33 16.61
C VAL A 53 8.25 -2.94 16.20
N GLN A 54 8.45 -1.95 17.06
CA GLN A 54 8.11 -0.55 16.75
C GLN A 54 8.97 0.01 15.61
N ALA A 55 10.25 -0.40 15.51
CA ALA A 55 11.10 -0.04 14.39
C ALA A 55 10.60 -0.68 13.08
N LEU A 56 10.24 -1.96 13.11
CA LEU A 56 9.63 -2.66 11.96
C LEU A 56 8.33 -2.00 11.51
N ASN A 57 7.43 -1.67 12.44
CA ASN A 57 6.15 -1.02 12.14
C ASN A 57 6.29 0.37 11.51
N LYS A 58 7.39 1.07 11.82
CA LYS A 58 7.72 2.39 11.23
C LYS A 58 8.49 2.30 9.91
N GLY A 59 8.83 1.09 9.43
CA GLY A 59 9.69 0.90 8.28
C GLY A 59 11.17 1.26 8.54
N ASP A 60 11.56 1.47 9.81
CA ASP A 60 12.94 1.76 10.20
C ASP A 60 13.73 0.44 10.35
N TYR A 61 13.92 -0.24 9.22
CA TYR A 61 14.58 -1.53 9.18
C TYR A 61 16.07 -1.45 9.55
N ASN A 62 16.72 -0.28 9.35
CA ASN A 62 18.08 -0.04 9.82
C ASN A 62 18.17 -0.15 11.33
N LYS A 63 17.25 0.50 12.05
CA LYS A 63 17.19 0.44 13.50
C LYS A 63 16.89 -0.98 13.99
N ALA A 64 15.94 -1.67 13.35
CA ALA A 64 15.61 -3.05 13.69
C ALA A 64 16.83 -4.00 13.51
N ALA A 65 17.53 -3.92 12.37
CA ALA A 65 18.72 -4.72 12.11
C ALA A 65 19.86 -4.41 13.09
N GLY A 66 20.06 -3.14 13.48
CA GLY A 66 21.06 -2.72 14.46
C GLY A 66 20.81 -3.22 15.89
N MET A 67 19.60 -3.71 16.18
CA MET A 67 19.26 -4.34 17.46
C MET A 67 19.60 -5.83 17.50
N ALA A 68 19.97 -6.43 16.37
CA ALA A 68 20.39 -7.82 16.29
C ALA A 68 21.75 -8.03 16.96
N SER A 69 21.96 -9.22 17.54
CA SER A 69 23.24 -9.62 18.11
C SER A 69 24.28 -9.81 17.03
N LYS A 70 25.47 -9.19 17.20
CA LYS A 70 26.62 -9.39 16.32
C LYS A 70 27.33 -10.72 16.55
N LYS A 71 26.94 -11.49 17.57
CA LYS A 71 27.49 -12.81 17.84
C LYS A 71 26.75 -13.85 17.01
N ALA A 72 27.40 -14.28 15.94
CA ALA A 72 27.03 -15.49 15.24
C ALA A 72 27.14 -16.69 16.18
N ALA A 73 26.06 -17.09 16.81
CA ALA A 73 26.01 -18.35 17.55
C ALA A 73 26.09 -19.56 16.59
N ASN A 74 25.89 -19.34 15.30
CA ASN A 74 26.03 -20.34 14.22
C ASN A 74 26.64 -19.67 12.97
N LYS A 75 27.37 -20.46 12.17
CA LYS A 75 28.00 -20.06 10.90
C LYS A 75 27.03 -19.54 9.82
N SER A 76 25.72 -19.44 10.11
CA SER A 76 24.64 -18.97 9.23
C SER A 76 23.99 -17.68 9.72
N ALA A 77 24.57 -16.95 10.68
CA ALA A 77 24.02 -15.67 11.11
C ALA A 77 24.21 -14.62 10.02
N LEU A 78 23.09 -14.00 9.60
CA LEU A 78 23.10 -12.88 8.66
C LEU A 78 23.76 -11.64 9.29
N SER A 79 24.49 -10.90 8.48
CA SER A 79 25.01 -9.58 8.86
C SER A 79 23.84 -8.60 9.04
N GLU A 80 24.12 -7.48 9.73
CA GLU A 80 23.14 -6.38 9.91
C GLU A 80 22.60 -5.90 8.55
N LYS A 81 23.46 -5.83 7.53
CA LYS A 81 23.07 -5.46 6.16
C LYS A 81 22.12 -6.48 5.53
N GLU A 82 22.40 -7.76 5.66
CA GLU A 82 21.53 -8.82 5.13
C GLU A 82 20.18 -8.90 5.84
N ILE A 83 20.14 -8.64 7.15
CA ILE A 83 18.88 -8.53 7.91
C ILE A 83 18.07 -7.34 7.42
N LEU A 84 18.71 -6.18 7.23
CA LEU A 84 18.09 -4.98 6.67
C LEU A 84 17.47 -5.26 5.29
N GLU A 85 18.28 -5.81 4.36
CA GLU A 85 17.83 -6.14 3.01
C GLU A 85 16.68 -7.15 3.02
N LYS A 86 16.71 -8.13 3.93
CA LYS A 86 15.64 -9.12 4.05
C LYS A 86 14.31 -8.49 4.46
N TYR A 87 14.30 -7.57 5.44
CA TYR A 87 13.09 -6.85 5.81
C TYR A 87 12.62 -5.88 4.71
N GLN A 88 13.53 -5.13 4.10
CA GLN A 88 13.19 -4.22 3.00
C GLN A 88 12.53 -4.97 1.83
N ASN A 89 13.11 -6.09 1.43
CA ASN A 89 12.61 -6.88 0.31
C ASN A 89 11.27 -7.55 0.63
N ILE A 90 11.12 -8.15 1.82
CA ILE A 90 9.92 -8.93 2.17
C ILE A 90 8.77 -8.00 2.61
N TYR A 91 9.02 -7.12 3.58
CA TYR A 91 7.98 -6.23 4.11
C TYR A 91 7.62 -5.14 3.11
N GLY A 92 8.59 -4.65 2.31
CA GLY A 92 8.34 -3.70 1.23
C GLY A 92 7.50 -4.31 0.11
N ALA A 93 7.84 -5.52 -0.37
CA ALA A 93 7.09 -6.19 -1.43
C ALA A 93 5.67 -6.61 -0.98
N ALA A 94 5.51 -7.05 0.27
CA ALA A 94 4.23 -7.42 0.84
C ALA A 94 3.41 -6.23 1.35
N ASP A 95 3.94 -5.00 1.28
CA ASP A 95 3.34 -3.76 1.82
C ASP A 95 2.90 -3.91 3.29
N VAL A 96 3.79 -4.47 4.13
CA VAL A 96 3.49 -4.73 5.53
C VAL A 96 3.33 -3.42 6.30
N LYS A 97 2.18 -3.26 6.96
CA LYS A 97 1.81 -2.09 7.78
C LYS A 97 1.02 -2.51 9.01
N GLY A 98 0.92 -1.61 9.99
CA GLY A 98 0.06 -1.83 11.15
C GLY A 98 0.46 -3.05 11.98
N LEU A 99 1.77 -3.32 12.12
CA LEU A 99 2.29 -4.40 12.94
C LEU A 99 1.99 -4.11 14.43
N GLU A 100 1.07 -4.86 14.99
CA GLU A 100 0.70 -4.80 16.41
C GLU A 100 1.01 -6.12 17.10
N ILE A 101 1.52 -6.04 18.33
CA ILE A 101 1.82 -7.21 19.15
C ILE A 101 0.95 -7.30 20.41
N SER A 102 0.77 -8.53 20.88
CA SER A 102 0.07 -8.85 22.12
C SER A 102 0.72 -10.05 22.79
N ASN A 103 0.43 -10.22 24.08
CA ASN A 103 0.90 -11.36 24.87
C ASN A 103 2.43 -11.51 24.86
N LEU A 104 3.16 -10.38 24.88
CA LEU A 104 4.61 -10.41 25.01
C LEU A 104 4.99 -11.04 26.36
N LYS A 105 5.89 -12.00 26.30
CA LYS A 105 6.50 -12.66 27.46
C LYS A 105 7.99 -12.76 27.23
N VAL A 106 8.76 -12.51 28.29
CA VAL A 106 10.21 -12.68 28.33
C VAL A 106 10.54 -13.53 29.55
N ASP A 107 11.18 -14.66 29.34
CA ASP A 107 11.56 -15.61 30.38
C ASP A 107 13.07 -15.84 30.37
N LYS A 108 13.68 -15.93 31.54
CA LYS A 108 15.09 -16.29 31.67
C LYS A 108 15.33 -17.73 31.27
N LYS A 109 16.30 -17.95 30.36
CA LYS A 109 16.72 -19.29 29.92
C LYS A 109 18.01 -19.73 30.62
N ASP A 110 19.00 -18.85 30.67
CA ASP A 110 20.26 -19.02 31.39
C ASP A 110 20.80 -17.68 31.91
N ASP A 111 22.05 -17.59 32.34
CA ASP A 111 22.60 -16.37 32.97
C ASP A 111 22.73 -15.17 32.01
N SER A 112 22.78 -15.40 30.70
CA SER A 112 22.95 -14.35 29.67
C SER A 112 21.89 -14.38 28.58
N THR A 113 21.06 -15.42 28.54
CA THR A 113 20.07 -15.63 27.48
C THR A 113 18.65 -15.61 28.03
N TYR A 114 17.77 -14.92 27.36
CA TYR A 114 16.34 -14.85 27.63
C TYR A 114 15.56 -15.33 26.42
N SER A 115 14.48 -16.07 26.61
CA SER A 115 13.52 -16.37 25.54
C SER A 115 12.42 -15.33 25.53
N PHE A 116 11.91 -15.02 24.37
CA PHE A 116 10.69 -14.21 24.23
C PHE A 116 9.68 -14.86 23.31
N SER A 117 8.42 -14.51 23.53
CA SER A 117 7.33 -14.88 22.63
C SER A 117 6.28 -13.78 22.61
N TYR A 118 5.63 -13.59 21.45
CA TYR A 118 4.49 -12.69 21.31
C TYR A 118 3.58 -13.17 20.19
N LYS A 119 2.33 -12.70 20.20
CA LYS A 119 1.43 -12.77 19.05
C LYS A 119 1.43 -11.46 18.30
N ALA A 120 1.32 -11.52 16.98
CA ALA A 120 1.25 -10.34 16.14
C ALA A 120 0.10 -10.43 15.14
N LYS A 121 -0.36 -9.26 14.72
CA LYS A 121 -1.18 -9.04 13.53
C LYS A 121 -0.55 -7.94 12.69
N MET A 122 -0.74 -8.00 11.38
CA MET A 122 -0.25 -6.98 10.44
C MET A 122 -1.09 -6.98 9.19
N ASN A 123 -1.15 -5.84 8.52
CA ASN A 123 -1.77 -5.72 7.20
C ASN A 123 -0.74 -5.95 6.10
N THR A 124 -1.16 -6.58 5.02
CA THR A 124 -0.38 -6.76 3.79
C THR A 124 -1.20 -6.28 2.59
N SER A 125 -0.59 -6.20 1.41
CA SER A 125 -1.30 -5.92 0.16
C SER A 125 -2.43 -6.91 -0.16
N LEU A 126 -2.43 -8.10 0.47
CA LEU A 126 -3.47 -9.12 0.31
C LEU A 126 -4.46 -9.16 1.48
N GLY A 127 -4.31 -8.30 2.49
CA GLY A 127 -5.16 -8.26 3.66
C GLY A 127 -4.44 -8.53 4.97
N GLU A 128 -5.22 -8.74 6.03
CA GLU A 128 -4.70 -8.85 7.40
C GLU A 128 -4.24 -10.27 7.73
N LEU A 129 -2.98 -10.40 8.15
CA LEU A 129 -2.44 -11.60 8.80
C LEU A 129 -2.68 -11.51 10.31
N LYS A 130 -3.31 -12.53 10.90
CA LYS A 130 -3.68 -12.62 12.32
C LYS A 130 -2.98 -13.78 13.00
N ASP A 131 -2.92 -13.70 14.34
CA ASP A 131 -2.47 -14.79 15.23
C ASP A 131 -1.07 -15.34 14.91
N LEU A 132 -0.21 -14.53 14.28
CA LEU A 132 1.17 -14.89 14.03
C LEU A 132 1.91 -15.07 15.37
N SER A 133 2.49 -16.24 15.61
CA SER A 133 3.13 -16.56 16.88
C SER A 133 4.64 -16.53 16.73
N TYR A 134 5.25 -15.46 17.21
CA TYR A 134 6.70 -15.26 17.17
C TYR A 134 7.38 -15.81 18.43
N LYS A 135 8.57 -16.37 18.24
CA LYS A 135 9.45 -16.84 19.32
C LYS A 135 10.89 -16.52 18.96
N GLY A 136 11.66 -16.10 19.94
CA GLY A 136 13.07 -15.81 19.73
C GLY A 136 13.85 -15.80 21.06
N THR A 137 15.11 -15.40 20.98
CA THR A 137 15.97 -15.26 22.14
C THR A 137 16.66 -13.90 22.15
N LEU A 138 17.01 -13.44 23.36
CA LEU A 138 17.78 -12.24 23.62
C LEU A 138 19.08 -12.63 24.28
N ASP A 139 20.17 -11.98 23.91
CA ASP A 139 21.44 -12.04 24.62
C ASP A 139 21.60 -10.77 25.45
N ARG A 140 21.98 -10.93 26.73
CA ARG A 140 22.30 -9.83 27.64
C ARG A 140 23.76 -9.90 28.09
N ASN A 141 24.56 -8.93 27.65
CA ASN A 141 25.97 -8.81 27.97
C ASN A 141 26.27 -7.38 28.42
N ASP A 142 26.96 -7.20 29.56
CA ASP A 142 27.37 -5.90 30.09
C ASP A 142 26.23 -4.87 30.19
N GLY A 143 25.03 -5.35 30.57
CA GLY A 143 23.84 -4.50 30.70
C GLY A 143 23.13 -4.16 29.37
N LYS A 144 23.67 -4.55 28.23
CA LYS A 144 23.07 -4.38 26.92
C LYS A 144 22.30 -5.63 26.52
N THR A 145 21.05 -5.47 26.11
CA THR A 145 20.21 -6.54 25.56
C THR A 145 20.14 -6.42 24.03
N THR A 146 20.35 -7.53 23.33
CA THR A 146 20.31 -7.62 21.86
C THR A 146 19.44 -8.82 21.45
N ILE A 147 18.83 -8.74 20.27
CA ILE A 147 18.00 -9.80 19.70
C ILE A 147 18.92 -10.80 18.99
N ASN A 148 18.81 -12.08 19.37
CA ASN A 148 19.43 -13.16 18.61
C ASN A 148 18.53 -13.44 17.36
N TRP A 149 18.79 -12.68 16.28
CA TRP A 149 17.95 -12.67 15.12
C TRP A 149 17.97 -13.99 14.36
N GLN A 150 16.80 -14.44 13.97
CA GLN A 150 16.57 -15.64 13.14
C GLN A 150 15.51 -15.33 12.08
N PRO A 151 15.47 -16.06 10.94
CA PRO A 151 14.49 -15.83 9.87
C PRO A 151 13.03 -15.89 10.32
N ASN A 152 12.71 -16.70 11.33
CA ASN A 152 11.38 -16.77 11.94
C ASN A 152 10.92 -15.47 12.62
N LEU A 153 11.77 -14.45 12.71
CA LEU A 153 11.38 -13.12 13.16
C LEU A 153 10.86 -12.25 11.99
N VAL A 154 10.99 -12.71 10.75
CA VAL A 154 10.31 -12.11 9.60
C VAL A 154 8.89 -12.69 9.51
N PHE A 155 8.77 -14.00 9.34
CA PHE A 155 7.52 -14.75 9.51
C PHE A 155 7.78 -16.03 10.31
N PRO A 156 6.87 -16.45 11.21
CA PRO A 156 7.14 -17.48 12.24
C PRO A 156 7.67 -18.81 11.73
N GLU A 157 7.27 -19.23 10.54
CA GLU A 157 7.66 -20.52 9.96
C GLU A 157 8.88 -20.45 9.04
N MET A 158 9.52 -19.28 8.92
CA MET A 158 10.74 -19.13 8.10
C MET A 158 11.96 -19.75 8.79
N GLU A 159 12.75 -20.47 8.03
CA GLU A 159 13.99 -21.12 8.46
C GLU A 159 15.13 -20.87 7.47
N GLY A 160 16.37 -20.89 7.96
CA GLY A 160 17.56 -20.79 7.11
C GLY A 160 17.49 -19.67 6.06
N ASN A 161 17.58 -20.07 4.79
CA ASN A 161 17.54 -19.15 3.64
C ASN A 161 16.18 -19.09 2.94
N ASP A 162 15.09 -19.45 3.63
CA ASP A 162 13.74 -19.34 3.10
C ASP A 162 13.47 -17.94 2.53
N LYS A 163 12.66 -17.93 1.49
CA LYS A 163 12.20 -16.73 0.80
C LYS A 163 10.71 -16.53 1.02
N VAL A 164 10.21 -15.37 0.64
CA VAL A 164 8.78 -15.09 0.58
C VAL A 164 8.41 -14.83 -0.87
N SER A 165 7.39 -15.50 -1.34
CA SER A 165 6.79 -15.31 -2.66
C SER A 165 5.46 -14.59 -2.50
N LEU A 166 5.30 -13.48 -3.22
CA LEU A 166 4.04 -12.77 -3.37
C LEU A 166 3.61 -12.87 -4.84
N THR A 167 2.46 -13.49 -5.07
CA THR A 167 1.77 -13.46 -6.36
C THR A 167 0.47 -12.69 -6.20
N THR A 168 0.22 -11.72 -7.07
CA THR A 168 -1.00 -10.93 -7.08
C THR A 168 -1.73 -11.14 -8.39
N GLN A 169 -3.06 -11.16 -8.32
CA GLN A 169 -3.94 -11.16 -9.48
C GLN A 169 -4.91 -10.00 -9.33
N GLU A 170 -4.73 -9.00 -10.18
CA GLU A 170 -5.59 -7.82 -10.14
C GLU A 170 -7.02 -8.16 -10.59
N ALA A 171 -7.99 -7.59 -9.89
CA ALA A 171 -9.39 -7.69 -10.28
C ALA A 171 -9.65 -6.81 -11.51
N THR A 172 -10.43 -7.34 -12.44
CA THR A 172 -10.94 -6.54 -13.55
C THR A 172 -12.05 -5.63 -13.03
N ARG A 173 -11.92 -4.31 -13.27
CA ARG A 173 -12.96 -3.34 -12.89
C ARG A 173 -14.22 -3.56 -13.72
N GLY A 174 -15.39 -3.64 -13.07
CA GLY A 174 -16.69 -3.79 -13.69
C GLY A 174 -17.03 -2.62 -14.63
N ASN A 175 -17.90 -2.87 -15.60
CA ASN A 175 -18.34 -1.87 -16.56
C ASN A 175 -19.48 -1.02 -15.99
N ILE A 176 -19.63 0.21 -16.50
CA ILE A 176 -20.85 0.99 -16.36
C ILE A 176 -21.54 0.93 -17.72
N LEU A 177 -22.73 0.35 -17.75
CA LEU A 177 -23.47 0.06 -18.97
C LEU A 177 -24.71 0.94 -19.07
N ASP A 178 -25.09 1.27 -20.30
CA ASP A 178 -26.37 1.90 -20.59
C ASP A 178 -27.54 0.91 -20.47
N ARG A 179 -28.77 1.36 -20.69
CA ARG A 179 -29.98 0.51 -20.64
C ARG A 179 -29.97 -0.63 -21.64
N ASN A 180 -29.20 -0.51 -22.73
CA ASN A 180 -29.14 -1.49 -23.81
C ASN A 180 -27.94 -2.46 -23.62
N GLY A 181 -27.06 -2.20 -22.66
CA GLY A 181 -25.82 -2.95 -22.42
C GLY A 181 -24.61 -2.37 -23.14
N GLU A 182 -24.74 -1.18 -23.75
CA GLU A 182 -23.62 -0.47 -24.36
C GLU A 182 -22.72 0.14 -23.27
N PRO A 183 -21.39 0.07 -23.39
CA PRO A 183 -20.49 0.57 -22.37
C PRO A 183 -20.46 2.11 -22.32
N LEU A 184 -20.63 2.66 -21.12
CA LEU A 184 -20.37 4.06 -20.79
C LEU A 184 -19.02 4.24 -20.10
N ALA A 185 -18.56 3.22 -19.40
CA ALA A 185 -17.20 3.05 -18.91
C ALA A 185 -16.82 1.56 -18.97
N THR A 186 -15.68 1.24 -19.52
CA THR A 186 -15.22 -0.15 -19.71
C THR A 186 -13.69 -0.24 -19.60
N THR A 187 -13.17 -1.45 -19.46
CA THR A 187 -11.74 -1.72 -19.67
C THR A 187 -11.53 -2.14 -21.11
N GLY A 188 -10.62 -1.46 -21.80
CA GLY A 188 -10.32 -1.67 -23.21
C GLY A 188 -8.83 -1.64 -23.51
N LYS A 189 -8.46 -1.98 -24.75
CA LYS A 189 -7.09 -1.85 -25.22
C LYS A 189 -6.81 -0.39 -25.60
N LEU A 190 -5.86 0.20 -24.91
CA LEU A 190 -5.38 1.56 -25.14
C LEU A 190 -4.00 1.50 -25.78
N LYS A 191 -3.70 2.49 -26.64
CA LYS A 191 -2.38 2.64 -27.24
C LYS A 191 -1.48 3.43 -26.29
N GLN A 192 -0.46 2.80 -25.73
CA GLN A 192 0.53 3.45 -24.90
C GLN A 192 1.78 3.77 -25.72
N LEU A 193 2.06 5.06 -25.88
CA LEU A 193 3.33 5.54 -26.39
C LEU A 193 4.41 5.33 -25.35
N GLY A 194 5.56 4.87 -25.77
CA GLY A 194 6.78 4.82 -24.97
C GLY A 194 8.02 4.91 -25.84
N VAL A 195 9.15 4.88 -25.21
CA VAL A 195 10.47 4.87 -25.84
C VAL A 195 11.27 3.66 -25.40
N VAL A 196 12.16 3.21 -26.29
CA VAL A 196 13.19 2.22 -25.97
C VAL A 196 14.54 2.92 -26.02
N PRO A 197 15.23 3.12 -24.88
CA PRO A 197 16.44 3.95 -24.81
C PRO A 197 17.52 3.58 -25.83
N SER A 198 17.77 2.28 -26.05
CA SER A 198 18.77 1.81 -27.04
C SER A 198 18.44 2.18 -28.50
N LYS A 199 17.19 2.53 -28.80
CA LYS A 199 16.72 2.92 -30.14
C LYS A 199 16.69 4.42 -30.35
N LEU A 200 17.03 5.21 -29.32
CA LEU A 200 17.09 6.67 -29.42
C LEU A 200 18.41 7.17 -30.08
N GLY A 201 19.42 6.30 -30.23
CA GLY A 201 20.76 6.70 -30.64
C GLY A 201 21.56 7.33 -29.50
N ASP A 202 22.72 7.92 -29.81
CA ASP A 202 23.65 8.52 -28.86
C ASP A 202 23.89 9.99 -29.20
N GLY A 203 24.29 10.78 -28.20
CA GLY A 203 24.71 12.18 -28.37
C GLY A 203 23.67 13.06 -29.07
N ASP A 204 24.04 13.68 -30.18
CA ASP A 204 23.18 14.60 -30.94
C ASP A 204 21.99 13.89 -31.59
N GLU A 205 22.14 12.63 -32.00
CA GLU A 205 21.07 11.81 -32.56
C GLU A 205 19.97 11.55 -31.50
N LYS A 206 20.38 11.18 -30.29
CA LYS A 206 19.44 11.01 -29.18
C LYS A 206 18.65 12.28 -28.89
N THR A 207 19.33 13.42 -28.85
CA THR A 207 18.70 14.71 -28.62
C THR A 207 17.69 15.05 -29.73
N ALA A 208 18.06 14.82 -31.00
CA ALA A 208 17.17 15.06 -32.14
C ALA A 208 15.95 14.15 -32.12
N ASN A 209 16.11 12.87 -31.78
CA ASN A 209 15.00 11.91 -31.69
C ASN A 209 14.06 12.21 -30.54
N ILE A 210 14.58 12.59 -29.34
CA ILE A 210 13.76 13.05 -28.21
C ILE A 210 12.92 14.25 -28.61
N LYS A 211 13.54 15.25 -29.27
CA LYS A 211 12.83 16.44 -29.75
C LYS A 211 11.74 16.11 -30.78
N ALA A 212 12.02 15.17 -31.68
CA ALA A 212 11.03 14.72 -32.67
C ALA A 212 9.84 14.02 -32.00
N ILE A 213 10.09 13.17 -31.00
CA ILE A 213 9.04 12.49 -30.21
C ILE A 213 8.23 13.53 -29.44
N ALA A 214 8.89 14.46 -28.76
CA ALA A 214 8.25 15.52 -27.99
C ALA A 214 7.28 16.32 -28.86
N SER A 215 7.74 16.75 -30.05
CA SER A 215 6.93 17.51 -31.03
C SER A 215 5.77 16.69 -31.62
N ALA A 216 5.98 15.40 -31.95
CA ALA A 216 4.96 14.57 -32.59
C ALA A 216 3.81 14.20 -31.63
N PHE A 217 4.08 14.15 -30.33
CA PHE A 217 3.13 13.66 -29.34
C PHE A 217 2.76 14.66 -28.26
N ASP A 218 3.06 15.92 -28.45
CA ASP A 218 2.76 16.98 -27.49
C ASP A 218 3.28 16.64 -26.08
N LEU A 219 4.59 16.42 -26.00
CA LEU A 219 5.36 16.17 -24.79
C LEU A 219 6.50 17.18 -24.66
N THR A 220 7.04 17.33 -23.46
CA THR A 220 8.30 18.08 -23.28
C THR A 220 9.50 17.14 -23.37
N GLU A 221 10.62 17.64 -23.89
CA GLU A 221 11.88 16.91 -23.90
C GLU A 221 12.31 16.50 -22.48
N ASP A 222 12.06 17.36 -21.48
CA ASP A 222 12.34 17.10 -20.07
C ASP A 222 11.53 15.93 -19.53
N ALA A 223 10.26 15.80 -19.87
CA ALA A 223 9.42 14.66 -19.45
C ALA A 223 9.96 13.34 -19.99
N ILE A 224 10.39 13.30 -21.25
CA ILE A 224 10.99 12.12 -21.84
C ILE A 224 12.34 11.79 -21.16
N ASN A 225 13.20 12.80 -20.96
CA ASN A 225 14.48 12.63 -20.28
C ASN A 225 14.31 12.13 -18.84
N GLN A 226 13.33 12.65 -18.10
CA GLN A 226 13.01 12.20 -16.75
C GLN A 226 12.52 10.76 -16.74
N ALA A 227 11.69 10.36 -17.68
CA ALA A 227 11.19 9.00 -17.79
C ALA A 227 12.33 7.98 -18.03
N ILE A 228 13.23 8.27 -18.96
CA ILE A 228 14.35 7.37 -19.29
C ILE A 228 15.49 7.36 -18.24
N SER A 229 15.51 8.35 -17.32
CA SER A 229 16.53 8.45 -16.25
C SER A 229 16.17 7.66 -14.98
N GLN A 230 15.02 7.02 -14.93
CA GLN A 230 14.59 6.25 -13.75
C GLN A 230 15.51 5.06 -13.49
N SER A 231 15.74 4.73 -12.22
CA SER A 231 16.70 3.70 -11.78
C SER A 231 16.40 2.28 -12.28
N TRP A 232 15.15 1.98 -12.63
CA TRP A 232 14.72 0.69 -13.16
C TRP A 232 14.93 0.54 -14.68
N VAL A 233 15.17 1.65 -15.40
CA VAL A 233 15.25 1.65 -16.86
C VAL A 233 16.52 0.96 -17.34
N GLN A 234 16.35 0.00 -18.25
CA GLN A 234 17.43 -0.69 -18.97
C GLN A 234 17.42 -0.24 -20.43
N PRO A 235 18.53 -0.39 -21.16
CA PRO A 235 18.63 0.07 -22.56
C PRO A 235 17.52 -0.43 -23.48
N ASP A 236 17.11 -1.69 -23.34
CA ASP A 236 16.12 -2.34 -24.20
C ASP A 236 14.68 -2.37 -23.59
N TYR A 237 14.48 -1.70 -22.45
CA TYR A 237 13.16 -1.67 -21.82
C TYR A 237 12.26 -0.65 -22.51
N PHE A 238 10.96 -1.00 -22.60
CA PHE A 238 9.94 -0.05 -22.95
C PHE A 238 9.69 0.89 -21.77
N VAL A 239 9.90 2.19 -22.02
CA VAL A 239 9.63 3.25 -21.04
C VAL A 239 8.34 3.95 -21.43
N PRO A 240 7.24 3.79 -20.68
CA PRO A 240 5.95 4.39 -21.00
C PRO A 240 5.98 5.90 -20.83
N LEU A 241 5.31 6.63 -21.73
CA LEU A 241 5.22 8.08 -21.71
C LEU A 241 3.78 8.58 -21.54
N LYS A 242 2.86 8.20 -22.46
CA LYS A 242 1.44 8.59 -22.38
C LYS A 242 0.53 7.64 -23.16
N ILE A 243 -0.77 7.68 -22.85
CA ILE A 243 -1.80 7.03 -23.68
C ILE A 243 -2.13 7.93 -24.87
N ILE A 244 -2.29 7.33 -26.04
CA ILE A 244 -2.63 8.02 -27.29
C ILE A 244 -4.10 7.76 -27.61
N ASP A 245 -4.84 8.86 -27.81
CA ASP A 245 -6.18 8.82 -28.38
C ASP A 245 -6.15 9.08 -29.89
N GLY A 246 -6.97 8.36 -30.64
CA GLY A 246 -7.18 8.59 -32.07
C GLY A 246 -6.12 8.01 -33.01
N ALA A 247 -5.84 8.74 -34.09
CA ALA A 247 -4.89 8.30 -35.11
C ALA A 247 -3.45 8.39 -34.60
N THR A 248 -2.67 7.36 -34.89
CA THR A 248 -1.26 7.34 -34.54
C THR A 248 -0.47 8.10 -35.61
N PRO A 249 0.29 9.15 -35.23
CA PRO A 249 1.19 9.80 -36.20
C PRO A 249 2.34 8.85 -36.59
N GLU A 250 3.14 9.25 -37.56
CA GLU A 250 4.37 8.54 -37.91
C GLU A 250 5.28 8.52 -36.68
N LEU A 251 5.83 7.35 -36.38
CA LEU A 251 6.65 7.16 -35.19
C LEU A 251 8.09 7.61 -35.44
N PRO A 252 8.58 8.64 -34.72
CA PRO A 252 10.02 8.97 -34.75
C PRO A 252 10.87 7.83 -34.22
N ALA A 253 12.16 7.84 -34.56
CA ALA A 253 13.11 6.84 -34.08
C ALA A 253 13.14 6.75 -32.56
N GLY A 254 13.14 5.53 -32.03
CA GLY A 254 13.06 5.25 -30.59
C GLY A 254 11.67 5.24 -29.99
N ALA A 255 10.66 5.82 -30.67
CA ALA A 255 9.28 5.73 -30.23
C ALA A 255 8.67 4.36 -30.56
N THR A 256 7.85 3.86 -29.68
CA THR A 256 7.13 2.57 -29.82
C THR A 256 5.75 2.68 -29.20
N ILE A 257 4.78 1.98 -29.76
CA ILE A 257 3.44 1.88 -29.21
C ILE A 257 3.18 0.44 -28.78
N GLN A 258 2.64 0.27 -27.60
CA GLN A 258 2.15 -1.00 -27.08
C GLN A 258 0.67 -0.88 -26.74
N GLU A 259 -0.05 -2.00 -26.84
CA GLU A 259 -1.42 -2.08 -26.33
C GLU A 259 -1.36 -2.43 -24.84
N VAL A 260 -2.10 -1.65 -24.04
CA VAL A 260 -2.25 -1.88 -22.60
C VAL A 260 -3.73 -1.88 -22.25
N ASP A 261 -4.09 -2.65 -21.23
CA ASP A 261 -5.45 -2.58 -20.70
C ASP A 261 -5.60 -1.30 -19.87
N GLY A 262 -6.69 -0.57 -20.10
CA GLY A 262 -6.97 0.66 -19.39
C GLY A 262 -8.45 1.01 -19.35
N ARG A 263 -8.83 1.86 -18.40
CA ARG A 263 -10.19 2.38 -18.30
C ARG A 263 -10.49 3.33 -19.43
N TYR A 264 -11.62 3.13 -20.11
CA TYR A 264 -12.04 3.89 -21.28
C TYR A 264 -13.51 4.33 -21.18
N TYR A 265 -13.79 5.54 -21.63
CA TYR A 265 -15.10 6.17 -21.58
C TYR A 265 -15.56 6.53 -22.99
N PRO A 266 -16.37 5.67 -23.65
CA PRO A 266 -16.73 5.82 -25.07
C PRO A 266 -17.44 7.12 -25.45
N LEU A 267 -18.21 7.72 -24.52
CA LEU A 267 -18.92 8.96 -24.75
C LEU A 267 -18.07 10.21 -24.43
N GLY A 268 -16.86 10.06 -23.89
CA GLY A 268 -15.98 11.17 -23.54
C GLY A 268 -16.71 12.26 -22.74
N GLU A 269 -16.58 13.50 -23.17
CA GLU A 269 -17.17 14.68 -22.53
C GLU A 269 -18.69 14.60 -22.33
N ALA A 270 -19.40 13.88 -23.22
CA ALA A 270 -20.85 13.84 -23.20
C ALA A 270 -21.44 13.16 -21.97
N ALA A 271 -20.66 12.36 -21.22
CA ALA A 271 -21.12 11.69 -20.01
C ALA A 271 -20.20 11.92 -18.79
N ALA A 272 -19.20 12.81 -18.89
CA ALA A 272 -18.14 12.92 -17.89
C ALA A 272 -18.64 13.24 -16.48
N GLN A 273 -19.55 14.23 -16.31
CA GLN A 273 -20.04 14.60 -14.98
C GLN A 273 -20.94 13.51 -14.35
N LEU A 274 -21.59 12.67 -15.19
CA LEU A 274 -22.39 11.56 -14.72
C LEU A 274 -21.52 10.35 -14.36
N ILE A 275 -20.68 9.93 -15.29
CA ILE A 275 -19.86 8.71 -15.13
C ILE A 275 -18.67 8.99 -14.21
N GLY A 276 -18.03 10.14 -14.34
CA GLY A 276 -16.78 10.46 -13.64
C GLY A 276 -15.57 9.81 -14.30
N TYR A 277 -14.53 9.62 -13.52
CA TYR A 277 -13.26 9.02 -13.94
C TYR A 277 -12.55 8.32 -12.79
N VAL A 278 -11.60 7.48 -13.10
CA VAL A 278 -10.70 6.84 -12.12
C VAL A 278 -9.32 7.50 -12.15
N GLY A 279 -8.66 7.51 -11.01
CA GLY A 279 -7.27 7.97 -10.87
C GLY A 279 -6.45 7.05 -9.99
N ASP A 280 -5.14 7.25 -9.96
CA ASP A 280 -4.23 6.47 -9.13
C ASP A 280 -4.57 6.61 -7.64
N ILE A 281 -4.38 5.53 -6.88
CA ILE A 281 -4.57 5.52 -5.43
C ILE A 281 -3.44 6.31 -4.77
N THR A 282 -3.80 7.28 -3.93
CA THR A 282 -2.85 8.10 -3.18
C THR A 282 -2.60 7.55 -1.78
N ALA A 283 -1.56 8.02 -1.11
CA ALA A 283 -1.30 7.69 0.30
C ALA A 283 -2.49 8.05 1.20
N GLU A 284 -3.17 9.17 0.94
CA GLU A 284 -4.36 9.59 1.69
C GLU A 284 -5.55 8.62 1.49
N ASP A 285 -5.69 8.04 0.30
CA ASP A 285 -6.73 7.02 0.04
C ASP A 285 -6.45 5.76 0.87
N ILE A 286 -5.19 5.34 0.95
CA ILE A 286 -4.75 4.17 1.74
C ILE A 286 -4.94 4.43 3.23
N ASP A 287 -4.62 5.64 3.72
CA ASP A 287 -4.84 6.00 5.13
C ASP A 287 -6.32 5.92 5.54
N LYS A 288 -7.23 6.26 4.61
CA LYS A 288 -8.69 6.15 4.83
C LYS A 288 -9.21 4.73 4.63
N ASN A 289 -8.59 3.96 3.74
CA ASN A 289 -9.00 2.60 3.38
C ASN A 289 -7.75 1.71 3.24
N PRO A 290 -7.25 1.16 4.35
CA PRO A 290 -6.00 0.35 4.35
C PRO A 290 -6.04 -0.92 3.47
N GLU A 291 -7.22 -1.32 2.99
CA GLU A 291 -7.43 -2.45 2.08
C GLU A 291 -7.08 -2.12 0.61
N LEU A 292 -6.78 -0.85 0.29
CA LEU A 292 -6.43 -0.43 -1.05
C LEU A 292 -4.97 -0.80 -1.39
N SER A 293 -4.76 -1.35 -2.58
CA SER A 293 -3.42 -1.55 -3.13
C SER A 293 -2.88 -0.24 -3.70
N SER A 294 -1.63 0.11 -3.38
CA SER A 294 -0.98 1.34 -3.87
C SER A 294 -0.86 1.43 -5.39
N ASN A 295 -0.93 0.30 -6.09
CA ASN A 295 -0.80 0.24 -7.55
C ASN A 295 -2.15 0.25 -8.29
N GLY A 296 -3.26 0.38 -7.56
CA GLY A 296 -4.61 0.35 -8.11
C GLY A 296 -5.13 1.71 -8.56
N LYS A 297 -6.33 1.69 -9.15
CA LYS A 297 -7.09 2.91 -9.45
C LYS A 297 -8.38 2.97 -8.64
N ILE A 298 -8.80 4.18 -8.27
CA ILE A 298 -10.01 4.45 -7.50
C ILE A 298 -10.88 5.47 -8.23
N GLY A 299 -12.19 5.36 -8.08
CA GLY A 299 -13.14 6.34 -8.62
C GLY A 299 -12.95 7.72 -7.99
N ARG A 300 -12.72 8.76 -8.81
CA ARG A 300 -12.46 10.13 -8.36
C ARG A 300 -13.69 11.02 -8.39
N SER A 301 -14.66 10.72 -9.24
CA SER A 301 -15.90 11.48 -9.37
C SER A 301 -17.03 10.64 -9.95
N GLY A 302 -18.24 11.19 -9.99
CA GLY A 302 -19.42 10.59 -10.63
C GLY A 302 -19.76 9.21 -10.12
N LEU A 303 -20.28 8.37 -11.00
CA LEU A 303 -20.66 6.98 -10.69
C LEU A 303 -19.43 6.10 -10.45
N GLU A 304 -18.29 6.41 -11.06
CA GLU A 304 -17.03 5.72 -10.77
C GLU A 304 -16.65 5.82 -9.29
N MET A 305 -16.87 6.97 -8.66
CA MET A 305 -16.64 7.16 -7.24
C MET A 305 -17.78 6.58 -6.38
N ALA A 306 -19.03 6.83 -6.78
CA ALA A 306 -20.18 6.42 -5.99
C ALA A 306 -20.30 4.89 -5.85
N PHE A 307 -19.91 4.15 -6.89
CA PHE A 307 -19.93 2.69 -6.96
C PHE A 307 -18.54 2.07 -6.95
N ASP A 308 -17.51 2.80 -6.52
CA ASP A 308 -16.14 2.34 -6.60
C ASP A 308 -15.91 0.96 -6.00
N LYS A 309 -16.49 0.69 -4.83
CA LYS A 309 -16.35 -0.60 -4.14
C LYS A 309 -16.90 -1.78 -4.95
N ASP A 310 -18.06 -1.60 -5.58
CA ASP A 310 -18.65 -2.65 -6.42
C ASP A 310 -17.91 -2.80 -7.76
N LEU A 311 -17.51 -1.67 -8.35
CA LEU A 311 -16.81 -1.64 -9.64
C LEU A 311 -15.39 -2.16 -9.55
N ARG A 312 -14.64 -1.81 -8.50
CA ARG A 312 -13.21 -2.12 -8.38
C ARG A 312 -12.95 -3.62 -8.20
N GLY A 313 -13.86 -4.32 -7.50
CA GLY A 313 -13.63 -5.70 -7.11
C GLY A 313 -12.59 -5.84 -6.00
N THR A 314 -12.04 -7.02 -5.85
CA THR A 314 -11.01 -7.33 -4.83
C THR A 314 -9.85 -8.07 -5.47
N THR A 315 -8.65 -7.52 -5.36
CA THR A 315 -7.41 -8.15 -5.82
C THR A 315 -7.22 -9.48 -5.09
N GLY A 316 -6.98 -10.54 -5.86
CA GLY A 316 -6.58 -11.83 -5.35
C GLY A 316 -5.07 -11.97 -5.32
N GLY A 317 -4.62 -13.04 -4.70
CA GLY A 317 -3.21 -13.38 -4.69
C GLY A 317 -2.84 -14.28 -3.52
N LYS A 318 -1.58 -14.61 -3.48
CA LYS A 318 -1.01 -15.51 -2.48
C LYS A 318 0.32 -15.01 -1.98
N LEU A 319 0.46 -14.95 -0.66
CA LEU A 319 1.73 -14.73 0.04
C LEU A 319 2.13 -16.04 0.69
N SER A 320 3.28 -16.58 0.34
CA SER A 320 3.76 -17.86 0.85
C SER A 320 5.25 -17.82 1.18
N ILE A 321 5.65 -18.69 2.11
CA ILE A 321 7.05 -18.99 2.38
C ILE A 321 7.48 -20.10 1.42
N THR A 322 8.60 -19.91 0.74
CA THR A 322 9.22 -20.88 -0.14
C THR A 322 10.63 -21.20 0.34
N ASP A 323 11.12 -22.38 -0.01
CA ASP A 323 12.54 -22.69 0.15
C ASP A 323 13.42 -21.97 -0.89
N THR A 324 14.71 -22.27 -0.90
CA THR A 324 15.70 -21.71 -1.84
C THR A 324 15.42 -22.04 -3.30
N ASP A 325 14.77 -23.17 -3.55
CA ASP A 325 14.43 -23.70 -4.87
C ASP A 325 13.06 -23.19 -5.37
N GLY A 326 12.34 -22.41 -4.54
CA GLY A 326 11.04 -21.87 -4.85
C GLY A 326 9.87 -22.82 -4.54
N VAL A 327 10.12 -23.93 -3.85
CA VAL A 327 9.04 -24.86 -3.44
C VAL A 327 8.29 -24.25 -2.26
N GLU A 328 6.97 -24.22 -2.35
CA GLU A 328 6.10 -23.67 -1.32
C GLU A 328 6.12 -24.53 -0.05
N LYS A 329 6.49 -23.92 1.08
CA LYS A 329 6.48 -24.53 2.42
C LYS A 329 5.20 -24.20 3.19
N LYS A 330 4.75 -22.96 3.11
CA LYS A 330 3.61 -22.45 3.89
C LYS A 330 2.91 -21.31 3.16
N VAL A 331 1.61 -21.42 3.02
CA VAL A 331 0.76 -20.29 2.63
C VAL A 331 0.44 -19.47 3.88
N LEU A 332 0.76 -18.18 3.84
CA LEU A 332 0.47 -17.22 4.90
C LEU A 332 -0.92 -16.62 4.74
N ILE A 333 -1.24 -16.21 3.50
CA ILE A 333 -2.56 -15.69 3.12
C ILE A 333 -2.80 -15.98 1.64
N GLU A 334 -4.03 -16.32 1.30
CA GLU A 334 -4.48 -16.55 -0.07
C GLU A 334 -5.91 -16.05 -0.21
N HIS A 335 -6.15 -15.27 -1.25
CA HIS A 335 -7.47 -14.80 -1.63
C HIS A 335 -7.69 -15.02 -3.11
N GLU A 336 -8.86 -15.54 -3.45
CA GLU A 336 -9.29 -15.59 -4.84
C GLU A 336 -9.63 -14.17 -5.33
N VAL A 337 -9.23 -13.87 -6.57
CA VAL A 337 -9.61 -12.61 -7.21
C VAL A 337 -11.14 -12.53 -7.35
N GLN A 338 -11.71 -11.41 -7.00
CA GLN A 338 -13.12 -11.11 -7.22
C GLN A 338 -13.23 -9.92 -8.16
N ASN A 339 -13.60 -10.17 -9.42
CA ASN A 339 -13.80 -9.10 -10.38
C ASN A 339 -14.93 -8.18 -9.94
N GLY A 340 -14.83 -6.91 -10.32
CA GLY A 340 -15.86 -5.92 -10.12
C GLY A 340 -17.17 -6.27 -10.82
N LYS A 341 -18.27 -5.76 -10.29
CA LYS A 341 -19.61 -5.96 -10.83
C LYS A 341 -19.94 -4.89 -11.85
N ASP A 342 -20.59 -5.26 -12.93
CA ASP A 342 -21.14 -4.30 -13.88
C ASP A 342 -22.32 -3.55 -13.26
N ILE A 343 -22.38 -2.25 -13.52
CA ILE A 343 -23.47 -1.36 -13.11
C ILE A 343 -24.28 -0.99 -14.35
N LYS A 344 -25.54 -1.40 -14.40
CA LYS A 344 -26.46 -1.08 -15.50
C LYS A 344 -27.34 0.11 -15.13
N LEU A 345 -27.33 1.13 -16.00
CA LEU A 345 -28.07 2.37 -15.84
C LEU A 345 -29.37 2.35 -16.64
N THR A 346 -30.26 3.31 -16.38
CA THR A 346 -31.42 3.62 -17.23
C THR A 346 -31.07 4.56 -18.38
N ILE A 347 -29.88 5.14 -18.38
CA ILE A 347 -29.34 6.04 -19.44
C ILE A 347 -29.32 5.31 -20.77
N ASP A 348 -29.65 6.03 -21.83
CA ASP A 348 -29.51 5.61 -23.22
C ASP A 348 -28.30 6.37 -23.81
N ALA A 349 -27.28 5.67 -24.25
CA ALA A 349 -26.01 6.25 -24.70
C ALA A 349 -26.22 7.23 -25.86
N LYS A 350 -27.13 6.89 -26.80
CA LYS A 350 -27.44 7.75 -27.95
C LYS A 350 -28.20 9.02 -27.52
N ALA A 351 -29.17 8.87 -26.62
CA ALA A 351 -29.89 10.00 -26.07
C ALA A 351 -28.96 10.93 -25.28
N GLN A 352 -28.06 10.37 -24.48
CA GLN A 352 -27.04 11.11 -23.71
C GLN A 352 -26.17 11.96 -24.63
N LYS A 353 -25.61 11.34 -25.69
CA LYS A 353 -24.77 12.05 -26.65
C LYS A 353 -25.56 13.13 -27.40
N THR A 354 -26.78 12.85 -27.83
CA THR A 354 -27.65 13.83 -28.52
C THR A 354 -27.98 15.00 -27.61
N ALA A 355 -28.28 14.72 -26.35
CA ALA A 355 -28.57 15.76 -25.34
C ALA A 355 -27.37 16.68 -25.12
N PHE A 356 -26.16 16.13 -25.03
CA PHE A 356 -24.93 16.90 -24.90
C PHE A 356 -24.62 17.72 -26.14
N ASP A 357 -24.65 17.10 -27.33
CA ASP A 357 -24.34 17.77 -28.59
C ASP A 357 -25.32 18.93 -28.87
N SER A 358 -26.58 18.81 -28.44
CA SER A 358 -27.59 19.87 -28.60
C SER A 358 -27.29 21.15 -27.81
N LEU A 359 -26.45 21.08 -26.77
CA LEU A 359 -26.00 22.24 -26.01
C LEU A 359 -24.97 23.07 -26.78
N GLY A 360 -24.32 22.48 -27.79
CA GLY A 360 -23.41 23.19 -28.70
C GLY A 360 -22.25 23.88 -27.99
N GLY A 361 -21.73 23.29 -26.91
CA GLY A 361 -20.65 23.83 -26.08
C GLY A 361 -21.07 24.97 -25.13
N LYS A 362 -22.32 25.40 -25.14
CA LYS A 362 -22.84 26.44 -24.23
C LYS A 362 -23.04 25.91 -22.84
N ALA A 363 -22.85 26.77 -21.84
CA ALA A 363 -23.13 26.43 -20.45
C ALA A 363 -24.61 26.11 -20.24
N GLY A 364 -24.89 24.88 -19.82
CA GLY A 364 -26.26 24.40 -19.62
C GLY A 364 -26.32 22.91 -19.27
N SER A 365 -27.52 22.42 -19.05
CA SER A 365 -27.80 21.01 -18.85
C SER A 365 -29.07 20.55 -19.56
N THR A 366 -29.08 19.28 -19.96
CA THR A 366 -30.25 18.63 -20.53
C THR A 366 -30.55 17.36 -19.73
N VAL A 367 -31.81 17.25 -19.28
CA VAL A 367 -32.31 16.07 -18.56
C VAL A 367 -33.48 15.50 -19.34
N ALA A 368 -33.41 14.22 -19.68
CA ALA A 368 -34.50 13.51 -20.34
C ALA A 368 -34.98 12.34 -19.47
N THR A 369 -36.29 12.23 -19.29
CA THR A 369 -36.92 11.20 -18.47
C THR A 369 -38.07 10.52 -19.20
N THR A 370 -38.38 9.29 -18.81
CA THR A 370 -39.61 8.60 -19.25
C THR A 370 -40.78 9.06 -18.36
N PRO A 371 -41.88 9.59 -18.89
CA PRO A 371 -42.96 10.14 -18.07
C PRO A 371 -43.64 9.11 -17.18
N LYS A 372 -43.65 7.83 -17.56
CA LYS A 372 -44.39 6.78 -16.82
C LYS A 372 -43.58 6.16 -15.69
N THR A 373 -42.27 5.96 -15.88
CA THR A 373 -41.43 5.25 -14.91
C THR A 373 -40.49 6.21 -14.15
N GLY A 374 -40.26 7.41 -14.69
CA GLY A 374 -39.30 8.34 -14.13
C GLY A 374 -37.83 7.98 -14.47
N ASP A 375 -37.60 6.95 -15.32
CA ASP A 375 -36.25 6.57 -15.70
C ASP A 375 -35.53 7.73 -16.37
N LEU A 376 -34.31 7.98 -15.95
CA LEU A 376 -33.42 8.97 -16.56
C LEU A 376 -32.80 8.39 -17.83
N LEU A 377 -33.09 8.98 -18.98
CA LEU A 377 -32.53 8.59 -20.27
C LEU A 377 -31.28 9.37 -20.64
N ALA A 378 -31.18 10.62 -20.17
CA ALA A 378 -30.01 11.46 -20.37
C ALA A 378 -29.87 12.45 -19.20
N LEU A 379 -28.60 12.69 -18.83
CA LEU A 379 -28.15 13.68 -17.86
C LEU A 379 -26.88 14.34 -18.39
N ALA A 380 -27.04 15.34 -19.26
CA ALA A 380 -25.93 16.03 -19.91
C ALA A 380 -25.65 17.37 -19.21
N SER A 381 -24.37 17.70 -19.07
CA SER A 381 -23.86 18.98 -18.59
C SER A 381 -22.78 19.51 -19.53
N SER A 382 -22.84 20.80 -19.90
CA SER A 382 -21.92 21.44 -20.82
C SER A 382 -21.51 22.82 -20.28
N PRO A 383 -20.26 23.31 -20.51
CA PRO A 383 -19.15 22.53 -21.05
C PRO A 383 -18.72 21.41 -20.14
N SER A 384 -17.85 20.53 -20.62
CA SER A 384 -17.45 19.32 -19.94
C SER A 384 -15.92 19.12 -20.05
N TYR A 385 -15.43 18.06 -19.45
CA TYR A 385 -14.03 17.63 -19.49
C TYR A 385 -13.94 16.21 -20.09
N ASP A 386 -12.78 15.84 -20.62
CA ASP A 386 -12.55 14.50 -21.11
C ASP A 386 -12.12 13.54 -19.98
N PRO A 387 -12.95 12.56 -19.57
CA PRO A 387 -12.61 11.61 -18.53
C PRO A 387 -11.48 10.64 -18.94
N ASN A 388 -11.26 10.42 -20.25
CA ASN A 388 -10.14 9.62 -20.74
C ASN A 388 -8.81 10.31 -20.45
N LYS A 389 -8.72 11.63 -20.70
CA LYS A 389 -7.54 12.43 -20.33
C LYS A 389 -7.30 12.43 -18.82
N MET A 390 -8.35 12.63 -18.01
CA MET A 390 -8.26 12.63 -16.57
C MET A 390 -7.73 11.29 -16.01
N THR A 391 -8.14 10.17 -16.61
CA THR A 391 -7.76 8.82 -16.18
C THR A 391 -6.37 8.40 -16.62
N ASN A 392 -5.98 8.77 -17.85
CA ASN A 392 -4.81 8.24 -18.54
C ASN A 392 -3.63 9.23 -18.60
N GLY A 393 -3.72 10.30 -17.86
CA GLY A 393 -2.70 11.35 -17.77
C GLY A 393 -3.11 12.59 -18.55
N ILE A 394 -3.53 13.62 -17.82
CA ILE A 394 -3.81 14.97 -18.34
C ILE A 394 -2.54 15.82 -18.22
N SER A 395 -2.24 16.63 -19.24
CA SER A 395 -1.18 17.62 -19.14
C SER A 395 -1.54 18.73 -18.13
N GLN A 396 -0.53 19.36 -17.54
CA GLN A 396 -0.77 20.52 -16.65
C GLN A 396 -1.48 21.65 -17.41
N GLU A 397 -1.17 21.84 -18.68
CA GLU A 397 -1.79 22.85 -19.54
C GLU A 397 -3.28 22.56 -19.77
N ASP A 398 -3.63 21.33 -20.14
CA ASP A 398 -5.03 20.92 -20.34
C ASP A 398 -5.83 21.01 -19.04
N TYR A 399 -5.25 20.57 -17.90
CA TYR A 399 -5.92 20.65 -16.62
C TYR A 399 -6.19 22.11 -16.22
N LYS A 400 -5.19 22.98 -16.38
CA LYS A 400 -5.30 24.39 -16.12
C LYS A 400 -6.35 25.07 -17.02
N ALA A 401 -6.42 24.65 -18.29
CA ALA A 401 -7.44 25.15 -19.23
C ALA A 401 -8.86 24.79 -18.75
N TYR A 402 -9.08 23.61 -18.16
CA TYR A 402 -10.36 23.29 -17.52
C TYR A 402 -10.60 24.10 -16.24
N GLU A 403 -9.59 24.27 -15.40
CA GLU A 403 -9.69 24.94 -14.09
C GLU A 403 -9.96 26.45 -14.24
N GLU A 404 -9.28 27.12 -15.19
CA GLU A 404 -9.39 28.54 -15.47
C GLU A 404 -10.57 28.89 -16.41
N ASN A 405 -11.28 27.89 -16.92
CA ASN A 405 -12.42 28.14 -17.81
C ASN A 405 -13.57 28.79 -17.03
N PRO A 406 -13.99 30.03 -17.43
CA PRO A 406 -15.05 30.76 -16.72
C PRO A 406 -16.41 30.00 -16.76
N GLU A 407 -16.60 29.11 -17.71
CA GLU A 407 -17.80 28.29 -17.82
C GLU A 407 -17.71 26.99 -17.00
N GLN A 408 -16.65 26.78 -16.21
CA GLN A 408 -16.50 25.73 -15.19
C GLN A 408 -16.89 24.33 -15.66
N PRO A 409 -16.08 23.65 -16.48
CA PRO A 409 -16.38 22.32 -17.05
C PRO A 409 -16.60 21.22 -16.00
N PHE A 410 -16.01 21.34 -14.81
CA PHE A 410 -16.16 20.36 -13.75
C PHE A 410 -17.51 20.39 -13.04
N ILE A 411 -18.33 21.42 -13.22
CA ILE A 411 -19.62 21.53 -12.54
C ILE A 411 -20.66 20.61 -13.18
N SER A 412 -21.28 19.77 -12.36
CA SER A 412 -22.46 18.99 -12.73
C SER A 412 -23.71 19.89 -12.70
N ARG A 413 -24.05 20.51 -13.82
CA ARG A 413 -25.17 21.47 -13.90
C ARG A 413 -26.54 20.85 -13.72
N PHE A 414 -26.72 19.57 -14.03
CA PHE A 414 -27.97 18.86 -13.77
C PHE A 414 -28.17 18.56 -12.29
N ALA A 415 -27.11 18.60 -11.45
CA ALA A 415 -27.17 18.45 -10.00
C ALA A 415 -27.12 19.77 -9.24
N THR A 416 -27.02 20.92 -9.96
CA THR A 416 -26.93 22.25 -9.36
C THR A 416 -28.32 22.89 -9.32
N GLY A 417 -28.66 23.48 -8.17
CA GLY A 417 -29.93 24.23 -8.02
C GLY A 417 -29.88 25.58 -8.71
N TYR A 418 -30.90 25.88 -9.51
CA TYR A 418 -31.09 27.16 -10.19
C TYR A 418 -32.43 27.77 -9.80
N ALA A 419 -32.54 29.13 -9.85
CA ALA A 419 -33.81 29.80 -9.65
C ALA A 419 -34.78 29.45 -10.79
N PRO A 420 -35.96 28.84 -10.50
CA PRO A 420 -36.84 28.29 -11.53
C PRO A 420 -37.50 29.35 -12.42
N GLY A 421 -37.62 30.57 -11.96
CA GLY A 421 -38.28 31.63 -12.70
C GLY A 421 -39.71 31.26 -13.14
N SER A 422 -40.06 31.55 -14.37
CA SER A 422 -41.40 31.26 -14.94
C SER A 422 -41.73 29.80 -15.12
N THR A 423 -40.73 28.88 -15.08
CA THR A 423 -41.00 27.45 -15.16
C THR A 423 -41.76 26.95 -13.93
N PHE A 424 -41.64 27.64 -12.79
CA PHE A 424 -42.38 27.32 -11.57
C PHE A 424 -43.90 27.58 -11.68
N LYS A 425 -44.34 28.36 -12.68
CA LYS A 425 -45.76 28.64 -12.90
C LYS A 425 -46.58 27.41 -13.21
N MET A 426 -45.98 26.36 -13.75
CA MET A 426 -46.66 25.07 -13.95
C MET A 426 -47.08 24.43 -12.63
N ILE A 427 -46.30 24.61 -11.57
CA ILE A 427 -46.62 24.11 -10.22
C ILE A 427 -47.62 25.03 -9.52
N THR A 428 -47.50 26.36 -9.69
CA THR A 428 -48.43 27.29 -9.04
C THR A 428 -49.77 27.41 -9.72
N ALA A 429 -49.94 26.89 -10.96
CA ALA A 429 -51.19 26.83 -11.70
C ALA A 429 -51.95 25.54 -11.55
N ALA A 430 -51.35 24.51 -10.95
CA ALA A 430 -51.95 23.23 -10.65
C ALA A 430 -52.59 23.22 -9.25
#